data_783d86e04cb8581bd1eaaec1675e29cf
#
_entry.id   783d86e04cb8581bd1eaaec1675e29cf
#
_cell.length_a   1.000
_cell.length_b   1.000
_cell.length_c   1.000
_cell.angle_alpha   90.00
_cell.angle_beta   90.00
_cell.angle_gamma   90.00
#
_symmetry.space_group_name_H-M   'P 1'
#
loop_
_entity.id
_entity.type
_entity.pdbx_description
1 polymer ?
#
loop_
_entity_poly.entity_id
_entity_poly.type
_entity_poly.pdbx_seq_one_letter_code
_entity_poly.pdbx_strand_id
1 'polypeptide(L)'
;MAGRCLALVLSAVMVLSAAGCGGKGGSRPSGQTESGQTGLGQTQAAASDSGKIVNIGVTSSLNTLNPLLMDGVEMNKYATGLMFLPLVELDQNMEFEGMLADSVSAEDERNFLVHIDDKAVWSDGTPVTADDVVYTALRLCSPVIGNPAMMYYVFEGVGDDGFVEEGADHVEGIARVDDKTVRFTTKAPMSLITFNSSYARYLMPLPKHVIGDIGEKALASDPWFSHPDVVSGPYKVTEFDRDHYVSYEANKDYWKGAPVIERLNIKIVEGSQLYAGLKSGEIDITQNTMSTIPLEDYESVAALENVEVSYGAPITNQSVFINTARITDAKVRQAMLYAVDRSQLLEQLLKGNGEVADGFLSSASPYFDSSLVPVSYDPEKAKSLLAESGWDQSKSIRFCIDSGDSTFVNAASVIAAQWAAVGIKADIQTMDIIR
;
A
#
# COMPACT_ATOMS: atom_id res chain seq x y z
N MET A 1 -11.14 -12.12 12.67
CA MET A 1 -11.25 -10.74 13.16
C MET A 1 -9.95 -10.01 12.89
N ALA A 2 -9.49 -10.11 11.67
CA ALA A 2 -8.16 -9.61 11.35
C ALA A 2 -8.26 -8.95 9.98
N GLY A 3 -8.11 -7.78 9.76
CA GLY A 3 -8.23 -7.06 8.49
C GLY A 3 -8.69 -5.62 8.64
N ARG A 4 -8.66 -5.11 9.88
CA ARG A 4 -9.24 -3.79 10.17
C ARG A 4 -8.26 -2.63 10.25
N CYS A 5 -6.95 -2.86 10.18
CA CYS A 5 -6.00 -1.79 10.47
C CYS A 5 -5.49 -1.00 9.28
N LEU A 6 -5.36 -1.58 8.10
CA LEU A 6 -4.86 -0.84 6.93
C LEU A 6 -5.93 0.09 6.36
N ALA A 7 -7.16 -0.43 6.33
CA ALA A 7 -8.33 0.36 5.96
C ALA A 7 -8.66 1.46 6.98
N LEU A 8 -8.22 1.32 8.24
CA LEU A 8 -8.59 2.26 9.30
C LEU A 8 -7.91 3.63 9.24
N VAL A 9 -6.70 3.78 8.67
CA VAL A 9 -6.10 5.12 8.54
C VAL A 9 -6.70 5.88 7.37
N LEU A 10 -6.87 5.25 6.21
CA LEU A 10 -7.66 5.84 5.13
C LEU A 10 -9.16 5.75 5.40
N SER A 11 -9.68 4.62 5.94
CA SER A 11 -11.08 4.50 6.34
C SER A 11 -11.43 5.28 7.60
N ALA A 12 -10.51 5.54 8.54
CA ALA A 12 -10.78 6.48 9.65
C ALA A 12 -10.93 7.91 9.14
N VAL A 13 -10.16 8.28 8.12
CA VAL A 13 -10.36 9.55 7.41
C VAL A 13 -11.65 9.53 6.58
N MET A 14 -12.06 8.38 6.04
CA MET A 14 -13.26 8.22 5.21
C MET A 14 -14.52 7.79 5.98
N VAL A 15 -14.42 6.85 6.97
CA VAL A 15 -15.56 6.41 7.80
C VAL A 15 -16.07 7.54 8.69
N LEU A 16 -15.23 8.50 9.05
CA LEU A 16 -15.67 9.73 9.70
C LEU A 16 -16.41 10.69 8.75
N SER A 17 -16.23 10.51 7.42
CA SER A 17 -17.02 11.25 6.41
C SER A 17 -18.34 10.54 6.04
N ALA A 18 -18.45 9.21 6.22
CA ALA A 18 -19.63 8.42 5.81
C ALA A 18 -20.67 8.21 6.93
N ALA A 19 -20.37 8.61 8.18
CA ALA A 19 -21.29 8.47 9.32
C ALA A 19 -22.46 9.47 9.33
N GLY A 20 -22.73 10.13 8.22
CA GLY A 20 -23.74 11.18 8.05
C GLY A 20 -25.03 10.79 7.35
N CYS A 21 -25.39 9.52 7.12
CA CYS A 21 -26.72 9.19 6.60
C CYS A 21 -27.34 7.96 7.25
N GLY A 22 -28.41 8.25 7.92
CA GLY A 22 -29.16 7.48 8.84
C GLY A 22 -30.16 6.49 8.30
N GLY A 23 -30.72 5.78 9.24
CA GLY A 23 -32.17 5.60 9.25
C GLY A 23 -32.73 4.21 9.22
N LYS A 24 -33.18 3.84 10.34
CA LYS A 24 -34.44 3.10 10.65
C LYS A 24 -34.58 1.62 10.34
N GLY A 25 -34.78 0.93 11.42
CA GLY A 25 -36.04 0.18 11.63
C GLY A 25 -35.94 -1.19 12.22
N GLY A 26 -36.45 -1.34 13.45
CA GLY A 26 -37.39 -2.39 13.72
C GLY A 26 -37.02 -3.50 14.74
N SER A 27 -37.53 -3.30 15.92
CA SER A 27 -38.32 -4.25 16.77
C SER A 27 -37.64 -5.16 17.79
N ARG A 28 -38.07 -4.93 19.02
CA ARG A 28 -37.96 -5.61 20.31
C ARG A 28 -38.53 -7.04 20.33
N PRO A 29 -38.36 -7.87 21.43
CA PRO A 29 -38.72 -7.45 22.83
C PRO A 29 -37.88 -8.03 24.00
N SER A 30 -37.91 -7.26 25.07
CA SER A 30 -38.17 -7.53 26.51
C SER A 30 -37.44 -8.63 27.30
N GLY A 31 -36.92 -8.21 28.46
CA GLY A 31 -36.63 -9.02 29.65
C GLY A 31 -35.97 -8.17 30.74
N GLN A 32 -36.79 -7.70 31.72
CA GLN A 32 -36.37 -7.00 32.91
C GLN A 32 -35.64 -7.90 33.90
N THR A 33 -34.66 -7.37 34.61
CA THR A 33 -34.58 -7.46 36.08
C THR A 33 -33.65 -6.38 36.65
N GLU A 34 -34.16 -5.68 37.66
CA GLU A 34 -33.50 -4.65 38.47
C GLU A 34 -32.43 -5.21 39.41
N SER A 35 -31.37 -4.47 39.70
CA SER A 35 -31.08 -3.86 41.02
C SER A 35 -29.61 -3.47 41.18
N GLY A 36 -29.37 -2.29 41.78
CA GLY A 36 -28.13 -1.97 42.50
C GLY A 36 -27.41 -0.70 42.05
N GLN A 37 -27.89 0.45 42.52
CA GLN A 37 -27.12 1.70 42.55
C GLN A 37 -25.90 1.59 43.44
N THR A 38 -24.73 1.96 42.95
CA THR A 38 -23.75 2.73 43.75
C THR A 38 -22.98 3.64 42.78
N GLY A 39 -23.16 4.94 43.01
CA GLY A 39 -22.48 5.98 42.22
C GLY A 39 -20.99 6.03 42.54
N LEU A 40 -20.21 6.14 41.49
CA LEU A 40 -18.85 6.68 41.51
C LEU A 40 -18.78 7.77 40.46
N GLY A 41 -18.35 8.94 40.92
CA GLY A 41 -18.32 10.16 40.15
C GLY A 41 -17.49 10.05 38.87
N GLN A 42 -18.14 10.34 37.77
CA GLN A 42 -17.47 10.68 36.53
C GLN A 42 -16.83 12.06 36.69
N THR A 43 -15.51 12.09 36.88
CA THR A 43 -14.72 13.26 36.57
C THR A 43 -14.68 13.33 35.05
N GLN A 44 -15.58 14.14 34.46
CA GLN A 44 -15.40 14.61 33.08
C GLN A 44 -14.10 15.40 33.07
N ALA A 45 -13.04 14.80 32.48
CA ALA A 45 -11.91 15.56 32.01
C ALA A 45 -12.46 16.55 30.97
N ALA A 46 -12.30 17.83 31.24
CA ALA A 46 -12.61 18.89 30.30
C ALA A 46 -11.86 18.61 29.03
N ALA A 47 -12.58 18.29 27.95
CA ALA A 47 -12.03 18.25 26.62
C ALA A 47 -11.50 19.67 26.34
N SER A 48 -10.18 19.83 26.32
CA SER A 48 -9.56 21.03 25.81
C SER A 48 -9.98 21.15 24.33
N ASP A 49 -10.44 22.32 23.95
CA ASP A 49 -10.80 22.71 22.58
C ASP A 49 -9.55 22.86 21.70
N SER A 50 -8.60 21.93 21.81
CA SER A 50 -7.51 21.72 20.88
C SER A 50 -8.06 20.79 19.80
N GLY A 51 -8.25 21.31 18.59
CA GLY A 51 -8.77 20.59 17.43
C GLY A 51 -8.17 19.18 17.35
N LYS A 52 -9.00 18.21 16.94
CA LYS A 52 -8.60 16.79 16.89
C LYS A 52 -7.37 16.59 16.02
N ILE A 53 -6.24 16.34 16.64
CA ILE A 53 -4.95 16.09 15.97
C ILE A 53 -4.67 14.60 16.07
N VAL A 54 -4.21 14.00 14.96
CA VAL A 54 -3.72 12.61 14.92
C VAL A 54 -2.29 12.60 14.38
N ASN A 55 -1.40 11.95 15.12
CA ASN A 55 0.00 11.75 14.76
C ASN A 55 0.19 10.29 14.32
N ILE A 56 0.57 10.09 13.06
CA ILE A 56 0.85 8.78 12.47
C ILE A 56 2.37 8.59 12.47
N GLY A 57 2.87 7.54 13.14
CA GLY A 57 4.28 7.18 13.08
C GLY A 57 4.53 6.24 11.91
N VAL A 58 5.52 6.54 11.06
CA VAL A 58 5.92 5.72 9.91
C VAL A 58 7.43 5.52 9.90
N THR A 59 7.89 4.38 9.38
CA THR A 59 9.32 4.10 9.18
C THR A 59 9.75 4.19 7.72
N SER A 60 8.78 4.27 6.81
CA SER A 60 9.04 4.44 5.39
C SER A 60 9.36 5.89 5.05
N SER A 61 10.32 6.10 4.16
CA SER A 61 10.66 7.43 3.65
C SER A 61 9.51 8.02 2.83
N LEU A 62 9.41 9.36 2.84
CA LEU A 62 8.49 10.12 2.00
C LEU A 62 9.31 10.92 0.98
N ASN A 63 9.38 10.42 -0.25
CA ASN A 63 10.25 11.00 -1.27
C ASN A 63 9.62 12.18 -1.99
N THR A 64 8.30 12.16 -2.18
CA THR A 64 7.58 13.17 -2.96
C THR A 64 6.12 13.27 -2.55
N LEU A 65 5.55 14.46 -2.73
CA LEU A 65 4.10 14.72 -2.71
C LEU A 65 3.56 15.02 -4.12
N ASN A 66 4.41 14.90 -5.15
CA ASN A 66 4.00 15.11 -6.53
C ASN A 66 3.51 13.79 -7.16
N PRO A 67 2.22 13.67 -7.52
CA PRO A 67 1.67 12.46 -8.13
C PRO A 67 2.39 12.03 -9.41
N LEU A 68 3.00 12.97 -10.14
CA LEU A 68 3.72 12.69 -11.38
C LEU A 68 5.08 12.00 -11.16
N LEU A 69 5.59 12.02 -9.91
CA LEU A 69 6.89 11.47 -9.54
C LEU A 69 6.79 10.34 -8.51
N MET A 70 5.58 9.81 -8.28
CA MET A 70 5.42 8.67 -7.38
C MET A 70 6.24 7.50 -7.89
N ASP A 71 6.99 6.92 -6.97
CA ASP A 71 7.70 5.65 -7.15
C ASP A 71 6.89 4.48 -6.56
N GLY A 72 7.49 3.29 -6.46
CA GLY A 72 6.86 2.13 -5.87
C GLY A 72 6.73 2.16 -4.34
N VAL A 73 7.05 3.28 -3.69
CA VAL A 73 6.94 3.44 -2.22
C VAL A 73 5.49 3.78 -1.85
N GLU A 74 4.81 2.86 -1.20
CA GLU A 74 3.40 3.02 -0.78
C GLU A 74 3.19 4.28 0.08
N MET A 75 4.19 4.71 0.86
CA MET A 75 4.13 5.92 1.66
C MET A 75 3.86 7.16 0.80
N ASN A 76 4.51 7.28 -0.37
CA ASN A 76 4.28 8.40 -1.29
C ASN A 76 2.82 8.44 -1.76
N LYS A 77 2.27 7.25 -2.09
CA LYS A 77 0.87 7.12 -2.52
C LYS A 77 -0.10 7.55 -1.43
N TYR A 78 0.08 7.08 -0.19
CA TYR A 78 -0.84 7.41 0.89
C TYR A 78 -0.74 8.88 1.31
N ALA A 79 0.46 9.43 1.42
CA ALA A 79 0.65 10.84 1.74
C ALA A 79 0.04 11.75 0.66
N THR A 80 0.29 11.44 -0.61
CA THR A 80 -0.27 12.17 -1.75
C THR A 80 -1.78 12.00 -1.87
N GLY A 81 -2.30 10.79 -1.59
CA GLY A 81 -3.72 10.44 -1.65
C GLY A 81 -4.61 11.20 -0.66
N LEU A 82 -4.03 11.79 0.41
CA LEU A 82 -4.74 12.69 1.30
C LEU A 82 -5.12 14.01 0.60
N MET A 83 -4.35 14.42 -0.41
CA MET A 83 -4.57 15.67 -1.17
C MET A 83 -5.23 15.42 -2.51
N PHE A 84 -4.78 14.39 -3.23
CA PHE A 84 -5.23 14.06 -4.57
C PHE A 84 -5.81 12.65 -4.59
N LEU A 85 -7.13 12.55 -4.71
CA LEU A 85 -7.77 11.24 -4.72
C LEU A 85 -7.43 10.47 -6.00
N PRO A 86 -7.13 9.16 -5.90
CA PRO A 86 -7.09 8.30 -7.07
C PRO A 86 -8.51 8.10 -7.65
N LEU A 87 -8.62 7.45 -8.79
CA LEU A 87 -9.93 7.14 -9.36
C LEU A 87 -10.68 6.10 -8.52
N VAL A 88 -9.98 5.06 -8.05
CA VAL A 88 -10.50 4.01 -7.17
C VAL A 88 -9.47 3.66 -6.09
N GLU A 89 -9.92 3.03 -5.00
CA GLU A 89 -9.04 2.45 -3.97
C GLU A 89 -9.62 1.13 -3.46
N LEU A 90 -8.81 0.34 -2.76
CA LEU A 90 -9.26 -0.88 -2.09
C LEU A 90 -9.90 -0.55 -0.74
N ASP A 91 -11.05 -1.14 -0.48
CA ASP A 91 -11.69 -1.10 0.83
C ASP A 91 -11.06 -2.13 1.79
N GLN A 92 -11.59 -2.22 3.01
CA GLN A 92 -11.13 -3.17 4.03
C GLN A 92 -11.36 -4.65 3.67
N ASN A 93 -12.18 -4.94 2.65
CA ASN A 93 -12.48 -6.28 2.16
C ASN A 93 -11.66 -6.63 0.90
N MET A 94 -10.72 -5.76 0.51
CA MET A 94 -9.93 -5.86 -0.72
C MET A 94 -10.80 -5.76 -1.99
N GLU A 95 -11.94 -5.07 -1.91
CA GLU A 95 -12.80 -4.73 -3.03
C GLU A 95 -12.53 -3.29 -3.46
N PHE A 96 -12.64 -3.01 -4.78
CA PHE A 96 -12.43 -1.66 -5.29
C PHE A 96 -13.64 -0.78 -5.02
N GLU A 97 -13.41 0.33 -4.34
CA GLU A 97 -14.41 1.39 -4.17
C GLU A 97 -14.03 2.66 -4.95
N GLY A 98 -15.06 3.41 -5.35
CA GLY A 98 -14.86 4.66 -6.07
C GLY A 98 -14.35 5.79 -5.20
N MET A 99 -13.27 6.44 -5.64
CA MET A 99 -12.71 7.62 -4.98
C MET A 99 -13.10 8.91 -5.72
N LEU A 100 -12.42 9.27 -6.78
CA LEU A 100 -12.89 10.32 -7.71
C LEU A 100 -13.88 9.76 -8.74
N ALA A 101 -13.72 8.51 -9.16
CA ALA A 101 -14.70 7.85 -9.99
C ALA A 101 -15.85 7.30 -9.14
N ASP A 102 -17.07 7.41 -9.61
CA ASP A 102 -18.22 6.67 -9.05
C ASP A 102 -18.41 5.32 -9.74
N SER A 103 -17.86 5.15 -10.94
CA SER A 103 -17.86 3.87 -11.63
C SER A 103 -16.65 3.67 -12.53
N VAL A 104 -16.20 2.40 -12.58
CA VAL A 104 -15.23 1.90 -13.56
C VAL A 104 -15.80 0.64 -14.16
N SER A 105 -15.92 0.59 -15.49
CA SER A 105 -16.51 -0.55 -16.20
C SER A 105 -15.69 -0.91 -17.43
N ALA A 106 -15.75 -2.18 -17.83
CA ALA A 106 -15.19 -2.64 -19.09
C ALA A 106 -16.29 -2.64 -20.18
N GLU A 107 -16.07 -1.92 -21.29
CA GLU A 107 -16.93 -2.03 -22.47
C GLU A 107 -16.66 -3.34 -23.23
N ASP A 108 -15.38 -3.76 -23.24
CA ASP A 108 -14.88 -5.02 -23.77
C ASP A 108 -13.54 -5.39 -23.09
N GLU A 109 -12.80 -6.34 -23.65
CA GLU A 109 -11.53 -6.82 -23.09
C GLU A 109 -10.38 -5.79 -23.14
N ARG A 110 -10.55 -4.68 -23.88
CA ARG A 110 -9.50 -3.66 -24.09
C ARG A 110 -9.95 -2.25 -23.75
N ASN A 111 -11.23 -2.00 -23.64
CA ASN A 111 -11.80 -0.68 -23.42
C ASN A 111 -12.46 -0.58 -22.06
N PHE A 112 -11.99 0.39 -21.27
CA PHE A 112 -12.47 0.68 -19.91
C PHE A 112 -13.03 2.10 -19.88
N LEU A 113 -14.23 2.25 -19.30
CA LEU A 113 -14.83 3.57 -19.03
C LEU A 113 -14.67 3.88 -17.56
N VAL A 114 -14.17 5.07 -17.29
CA VAL A 114 -14.10 5.67 -15.96
C VAL A 114 -15.02 6.87 -15.94
N HIS A 115 -16.04 6.84 -15.09
CA HIS A 115 -16.94 7.98 -14.87
C HIS A 115 -16.56 8.67 -13.57
N ILE A 116 -16.24 9.96 -13.63
CA ILE A 116 -15.92 10.81 -12.47
C ILE A 116 -17.24 11.20 -11.81
N ASP A 117 -17.33 11.05 -10.49
CA ASP A 117 -18.54 11.42 -9.73
C ASP A 117 -18.98 12.84 -10.08
N ASP A 118 -20.24 13.00 -10.40
CA ASP A 118 -20.86 14.29 -10.78
C ASP A 118 -20.65 15.37 -9.72
N LYS A 119 -20.53 14.98 -8.45
CA LYS A 119 -20.34 15.88 -7.30
C LYS A 119 -18.87 16.22 -7.06
N ALA A 120 -17.93 15.53 -7.72
CA ALA A 120 -16.51 15.75 -7.49
C ALA A 120 -16.12 17.16 -7.92
N VAL A 121 -15.62 17.92 -6.94
CA VAL A 121 -15.10 19.29 -7.13
C VAL A 121 -13.74 19.41 -6.45
N TRP A 122 -12.91 20.26 -6.99
CA TRP A 122 -11.70 20.74 -6.37
C TRP A 122 -12.00 21.61 -5.15
N SER A 123 -11.04 21.82 -4.26
CA SER A 123 -11.22 22.62 -3.05
C SER A 123 -11.50 24.10 -3.27
N ASP A 124 -11.36 24.57 -4.50
CA ASP A 124 -11.75 25.93 -4.95
C ASP A 124 -13.17 25.96 -5.54
N GLY A 125 -13.88 24.82 -5.57
CA GLY A 125 -15.23 24.69 -6.10
C GLY A 125 -15.29 24.39 -7.61
N THR A 126 -14.17 24.34 -8.32
CA THR A 126 -14.13 23.98 -9.74
C THR A 126 -14.47 22.47 -9.90
N PRO A 127 -15.35 22.08 -10.85
CA PRO A 127 -15.65 20.68 -11.09
C PRO A 127 -14.39 19.88 -11.49
N VAL A 128 -14.23 18.68 -10.95
CA VAL A 128 -13.26 17.71 -11.48
C VAL A 128 -13.81 17.14 -12.77
N THR A 129 -13.01 17.14 -13.83
CA THR A 129 -13.46 16.76 -15.17
C THR A 129 -12.58 15.69 -15.81
N ALA A 130 -13.06 15.10 -16.88
CA ALA A 130 -12.29 14.20 -17.74
C ALA A 130 -11.00 14.84 -18.27
N ASP A 131 -11.00 16.17 -18.47
CA ASP A 131 -9.80 16.91 -18.91
C ASP A 131 -8.67 16.87 -17.87
N ASP A 132 -8.98 16.85 -16.56
CA ASP A 132 -7.98 16.71 -15.50
C ASP A 132 -7.33 15.32 -15.55
N VAL A 133 -8.14 14.27 -15.81
CA VAL A 133 -7.64 12.89 -15.95
C VAL A 133 -6.75 12.75 -17.17
N VAL A 134 -7.21 13.20 -18.34
CA VAL A 134 -6.46 13.12 -19.60
C VAL A 134 -5.17 13.94 -19.52
N TYR A 135 -5.24 15.15 -18.95
CA TYR A 135 -4.07 15.98 -18.70
C TYR A 135 -3.03 15.26 -17.84
N THR A 136 -3.46 14.68 -16.72
CA THR A 136 -2.54 14.00 -15.79
C THR A 136 -1.95 12.76 -16.43
N ALA A 137 -2.74 11.96 -17.14
CA ALA A 137 -2.26 10.77 -17.84
C ALA A 137 -1.22 11.11 -18.91
N LEU A 138 -1.42 12.18 -19.67
CA LEU A 138 -0.43 12.66 -20.65
C LEU A 138 0.90 13.04 -19.95
N ARG A 139 0.83 13.70 -18.80
CA ARG A 139 2.03 14.06 -18.03
C ARG A 139 2.75 12.83 -17.45
N LEU A 140 2.03 11.82 -16.99
CA LEU A 140 2.59 10.55 -16.53
C LEU A 140 3.28 9.76 -17.65
N CYS A 141 2.80 9.91 -18.90
CA CYS A 141 3.41 9.30 -20.07
C CYS A 141 4.50 10.17 -20.72
N SER A 142 4.86 11.32 -20.14
CA SER A 142 5.84 12.22 -20.74
C SER A 142 7.28 11.76 -20.52
N PRO A 143 8.09 11.65 -21.58
CA PRO A 143 9.52 11.38 -21.44
C PRO A 143 10.28 12.52 -20.76
N VAL A 144 9.73 13.75 -20.74
CA VAL A 144 10.33 14.92 -20.09
C VAL A 144 10.20 14.82 -18.56
N ILE A 145 9.06 14.32 -18.06
CA ILE A 145 8.83 14.06 -16.63
C ILE A 145 9.57 12.80 -16.20
N GLY A 146 9.53 11.75 -17.02
CA GLY A 146 10.37 10.56 -16.89
C GLY A 146 10.04 9.72 -15.64
N ASN A 147 8.77 9.62 -15.26
CA ASN A 147 8.40 8.75 -14.13
C ASN A 147 8.51 7.25 -14.52
N PRO A 148 9.48 6.50 -13.98
CA PRO A 148 9.70 5.10 -14.37
C PRO A 148 8.76 4.10 -13.66
N ALA A 149 8.06 4.52 -12.62
CA ALA A 149 7.24 3.62 -11.80
C ALA A 149 5.86 3.38 -12.39
N MET A 150 5.31 4.37 -13.09
CA MET A 150 3.98 4.30 -13.71
C MET A 150 4.09 3.84 -15.16
N MET A 151 4.12 2.52 -15.36
CA MET A 151 4.34 1.93 -16.68
C MET A 151 3.07 1.91 -17.54
N TYR A 152 2.80 2.99 -18.26
CA TYR A 152 1.64 3.15 -19.14
C TYR A 152 1.80 2.49 -20.51
N TYR A 153 2.86 1.72 -20.75
CA TYR A 153 3.16 1.06 -22.04
C TYR A 153 2.01 0.18 -22.58
N VAL A 154 1.07 -0.20 -21.73
CA VAL A 154 -0.09 -1.04 -22.10
C VAL A 154 -1.15 -0.28 -22.91
N PHE A 155 -1.18 1.05 -22.86
CA PHE A 155 -2.18 1.87 -23.54
C PHE A 155 -1.76 2.17 -24.99
N GLU A 156 -2.77 2.26 -25.89
CA GLU A 156 -2.54 2.67 -27.27
C GLU A 156 -1.84 4.03 -27.33
N GLY A 157 -0.90 4.16 -28.28
CA GLY A 157 -0.11 5.39 -28.48
C GLY A 157 1.04 5.61 -27.50
N VAL A 158 1.25 4.72 -26.51
CA VAL A 158 2.41 4.77 -25.58
C VAL A 158 3.48 3.79 -26.04
N GLY A 159 4.75 4.19 -26.02
CA GLY A 159 5.88 3.33 -26.36
C GLY A 159 6.09 2.16 -25.39
N ASP A 160 6.92 1.19 -25.74
CA ASP A 160 7.27 0.06 -24.87
C ASP A 160 8.12 0.50 -23.66
N ASP A 161 8.68 1.69 -23.71
CA ASP A 161 9.38 2.36 -22.61
C ASP A 161 8.45 3.08 -21.64
N GLY A 162 7.13 3.07 -21.90
CA GLY A 162 6.11 3.70 -21.06
C GLY A 162 5.82 5.17 -21.39
N PHE A 163 6.43 5.71 -22.46
CA PHE A 163 6.30 7.12 -22.82
C PHE A 163 5.63 7.33 -24.17
N VAL A 164 5.03 8.50 -24.33
CA VAL A 164 4.60 9.01 -25.64
C VAL A 164 5.76 9.68 -26.36
N GLU A 165 5.60 10.00 -27.65
CA GLU A 165 6.60 10.82 -28.36
C GLU A 165 6.75 12.19 -27.69
N GLU A 166 7.98 12.73 -27.65
CA GLU A 166 8.23 14.05 -27.09
C GLU A 166 7.43 15.11 -27.84
N GLY A 167 6.66 15.90 -27.09
CA GLY A 167 5.77 16.95 -27.65
C GLY A 167 4.39 16.45 -28.03
N ALA A 168 4.04 15.20 -27.74
CA ALA A 168 2.65 14.73 -27.90
C ALA A 168 1.68 15.58 -27.08
N ASP A 169 0.52 15.87 -27.65
CA ASP A 169 -0.54 16.65 -27.02
C ASP A 169 -1.68 15.79 -26.44
N HIS A 170 -1.64 14.48 -26.67
CA HIS A 170 -2.59 13.50 -26.15
C HIS A 170 -1.98 12.10 -26.07
N VAL A 171 -2.66 11.20 -25.37
CA VAL A 171 -2.40 9.74 -25.37
C VAL A 171 -3.52 9.08 -26.17
N GLU A 172 -3.22 8.41 -27.26
CA GLU A 172 -4.23 7.81 -28.15
C GLU A 172 -5.20 6.88 -27.40
N GLY A 173 -4.65 6.07 -26.47
CA GLY A 173 -5.41 5.14 -25.66
C GLY A 173 -6.12 5.75 -24.45
N ILE A 174 -6.06 7.08 -24.22
CA ILE A 174 -6.70 7.73 -23.07
C ILE A 174 -7.43 8.97 -23.55
N ALA A 175 -8.74 8.83 -23.77
CA ALA A 175 -9.54 9.85 -24.44
C ALA A 175 -10.76 10.28 -23.61
N ARG A 176 -11.01 11.59 -23.59
CA ARG A 176 -12.25 12.15 -23.08
C ARG A 176 -13.42 11.70 -23.95
N VAL A 177 -14.48 11.15 -23.33
CA VAL A 177 -15.74 10.82 -23.98
C VAL A 177 -16.71 11.99 -23.83
N ASP A 178 -16.85 12.49 -22.61
CA ASP A 178 -17.61 13.67 -22.24
C ASP A 178 -16.95 14.40 -21.06
N ASP A 179 -17.65 15.35 -20.40
CA ASP A 179 -17.06 16.14 -19.30
C ASP A 179 -16.68 15.31 -18.07
N LYS A 180 -17.28 14.14 -17.89
CA LYS A 180 -17.09 13.28 -16.71
C LYS A 180 -16.57 11.89 -17.07
N THR A 181 -16.51 11.52 -18.33
CA THR A 181 -16.17 10.16 -18.75
C THR A 181 -14.88 10.13 -19.55
N VAL A 182 -13.96 9.24 -19.13
CA VAL A 182 -12.71 8.94 -19.84
C VAL A 182 -12.72 7.49 -20.29
N ARG A 183 -12.36 7.26 -21.55
CA ARG A 183 -12.09 5.91 -22.08
C ARG A 183 -10.60 5.63 -22.04
N PHE A 184 -10.27 4.45 -21.53
CA PHE A 184 -8.92 3.88 -21.57
C PHE A 184 -8.91 2.68 -22.52
N THR A 185 -8.04 2.67 -23.51
CA THR A 185 -7.90 1.62 -24.52
C THR A 185 -6.52 0.98 -24.41
N THR A 186 -6.48 -0.32 -24.18
CA THR A 186 -5.23 -1.08 -24.05
C THR A 186 -4.83 -1.77 -25.35
N LYS A 187 -3.54 -1.98 -25.57
CA LYS A 187 -2.96 -2.68 -26.74
C LYS A 187 -3.36 -4.17 -26.77
N ALA A 188 -3.56 -4.77 -25.62
CA ALA A 188 -3.90 -6.19 -25.45
C ALA A 188 -5.05 -6.36 -24.45
N PRO A 189 -5.79 -7.48 -24.49
CA PRO A 189 -6.82 -7.78 -23.50
C PRO A 189 -6.32 -7.69 -22.06
N MET A 190 -7.11 -7.08 -21.19
CA MET A 190 -6.83 -6.88 -19.77
C MET A 190 -8.10 -7.09 -18.95
N SER A 191 -7.99 -7.66 -17.75
CA SER A 191 -9.14 -7.75 -16.84
C SER A 191 -9.41 -6.40 -16.17
N LEU A 192 -10.67 -6.15 -15.81
CA LEU A 192 -11.06 -4.96 -15.04
C LEU A 192 -10.32 -4.87 -13.70
N ILE A 193 -10.08 -6.02 -13.05
CA ILE A 193 -9.32 -6.07 -11.80
C ILE A 193 -7.88 -5.59 -12.01
N THR A 194 -7.24 -6.03 -13.10
CA THR A 194 -5.88 -5.58 -13.44
C THR A 194 -5.85 -4.09 -13.75
N PHE A 195 -6.84 -3.59 -14.51
CA PHE A 195 -6.94 -2.16 -14.79
C PHE A 195 -7.08 -1.34 -13.50
N ASN A 196 -7.98 -1.73 -12.62
CA ASN A 196 -8.19 -1.04 -11.34
C ASN A 196 -6.96 -1.10 -10.45
N SER A 197 -6.34 -2.28 -10.29
CA SER A 197 -5.20 -2.47 -9.38
C SER A 197 -3.91 -1.80 -9.85
N SER A 198 -3.70 -1.70 -11.17
CA SER A 198 -2.43 -1.23 -11.73
C SER A 198 -2.46 0.21 -12.24
N TYR A 199 -3.66 0.73 -12.57
CA TYR A 199 -3.78 2.05 -13.20
C TYR A 199 -4.77 2.95 -12.47
N ALA A 200 -6.04 2.58 -12.34
CA ALA A 200 -7.06 3.45 -11.76
C ALA A 200 -6.77 3.81 -10.28
N ARG A 201 -6.17 2.89 -9.54
CA ARG A 201 -5.77 3.08 -8.13
C ARG A 201 -4.57 4.02 -7.95
N TYR A 202 -3.77 4.21 -8.99
CA TYR A 202 -2.55 5.03 -8.93
C TYR A 202 -2.67 6.34 -9.72
N LEU A 203 -3.67 6.47 -10.58
CA LEU A 203 -3.91 7.71 -11.29
C LEU A 203 -4.65 8.69 -10.39
N MET A 204 -3.95 9.73 -9.96
CA MET A 204 -4.44 10.83 -9.14
C MET A 204 -4.54 12.07 -10.02
N PRO A 205 -5.74 12.42 -10.52
CA PRO A 205 -5.93 13.59 -11.36
C PRO A 205 -5.45 14.88 -10.69
N LEU A 206 -4.86 15.76 -11.48
CA LEU A 206 -4.33 17.05 -11.07
C LEU A 206 -5.17 18.20 -11.65
N PRO A 207 -5.29 19.34 -10.94
CA PRO A 207 -6.13 20.46 -11.36
C PRO A 207 -5.52 21.18 -12.57
N LYS A 208 -5.92 20.78 -13.77
CA LYS A 208 -5.44 21.36 -15.03
C LYS A 208 -5.61 22.88 -15.09
N HIS A 209 -6.69 23.40 -14.51
CA HIS A 209 -6.97 24.84 -14.48
C HIS A 209 -5.99 25.64 -13.61
N VAL A 210 -5.26 24.99 -12.71
CA VAL A 210 -4.25 25.62 -11.83
C VAL A 210 -2.85 25.47 -12.41
N ILE A 211 -2.49 24.24 -12.79
CA ILE A 211 -1.11 23.92 -13.17
C ILE A 211 -0.90 23.71 -14.67
N GLY A 212 -1.97 23.84 -15.48
CA GLY A 212 -1.91 23.56 -16.92
C GLY A 212 -0.95 24.45 -17.70
N ASP A 213 -0.71 25.67 -17.22
CA ASP A 213 0.22 26.64 -17.83
C ASP A 213 1.68 26.45 -17.38
N ILE A 214 1.95 25.59 -16.39
CA ILE A 214 3.31 25.26 -15.95
C ILE A 214 3.95 24.39 -17.04
N GLY A 215 5.10 24.85 -17.52
CA GLY A 215 5.85 24.10 -18.54
C GLY A 215 6.22 22.70 -18.03
N GLU A 216 6.10 21.70 -18.88
CA GLU A 216 6.26 20.28 -18.53
C GLU A 216 7.55 19.97 -17.76
N LYS A 217 8.68 20.54 -18.22
CA LYS A 217 9.97 20.39 -17.53
C LYS A 217 9.98 20.95 -16.11
N ALA A 218 9.21 22.01 -15.87
CA ALA A 218 9.12 22.64 -14.55
C ALA A 218 8.23 21.85 -13.61
N LEU A 219 7.19 21.16 -14.11
CA LEU A 219 6.25 20.36 -13.29
C LEU A 219 6.94 19.34 -12.39
N ALA A 220 8.04 18.72 -12.84
CA ALA A 220 8.75 17.72 -12.04
C ALA A 220 9.32 18.31 -10.73
N SER A 221 9.61 19.61 -10.67
CA SER A 221 10.23 20.25 -9.52
C SER A 221 9.49 21.51 -9.06
N ASP A 222 8.24 21.69 -9.50
CA ASP A 222 7.48 22.87 -9.13
C ASP A 222 7.15 22.87 -7.64
N PRO A 223 7.45 23.98 -6.92
CA PRO A 223 7.19 24.07 -5.48
C PRO A 223 5.72 24.00 -5.10
N TRP A 224 4.80 24.18 -6.04
CA TRP A 224 3.36 24.03 -5.83
C TRP A 224 3.02 22.67 -5.21
N PHE A 225 3.69 21.59 -5.64
CA PHE A 225 3.45 20.24 -5.09
C PHE A 225 3.80 20.06 -3.62
N SER A 226 4.62 20.93 -3.06
CA SER A 226 4.91 20.92 -1.62
C SER A 226 3.82 21.56 -0.78
N HIS A 227 3.03 22.48 -1.36
CA HIS A 227 1.93 23.19 -0.67
C HIS A 227 0.81 23.49 -1.68
N PRO A 228 0.13 22.46 -2.22
CA PRO A 228 -0.93 22.69 -3.18
C PRO A 228 -2.12 23.37 -2.51
N ASP A 229 -2.53 24.50 -3.06
CA ASP A 229 -3.69 25.28 -2.61
C ASP A 229 -5.03 24.71 -3.08
N VAL A 230 -5.00 23.98 -4.19
CA VAL A 230 -6.18 23.32 -4.79
C VAL A 230 -5.99 21.81 -4.78
N VAL A 231 -6.88 21.10 -4.09
CA VAL A 231 -6.82 19.65 -3.88
C VAL A 231 -8.20 19.01 -4.12
N SER A 232 -8.23 17.72 -4.47
CA SER A 232 -9.48 16.94 -4.57
C SER A 232 -9.76 16.12 -3.32
N GLY A 233 -8.78 15.98 -2.43
CA GLY A 233 -8.81 15.14 -1.26
C GLY A 233 -9.29 15.81 0.02
N PRO A 234 -9.38 15.03 1.11
CA PRO A 234 -9.88 15.48 2.41
C PRO A 234 -8.91 16.41 3.17
N TYR A 235 -7.64 16.50 2.77
CA TYR A 235 -6.64 17.30 3.47
C TYR A 235 -5.82 18.16 2.54
N LYS A 236 -5.26 19.25 3.11
CA LYS A 236 -4.29 20.14 2.49
C LYS A 236 -2.98 20.08 3.29
N VAL A 237 -1.82 20.08 2.63
CA VAL A 237 -0.52 20.17 3.30
C VAL A 237 -0.35 21.57 3.88
N THR A 238 0.10 21.63 5.13
CA THR A 238 0.50 22.88 5.79
C THR A 238 2.00 22.99 5.96
N GLU A 239 2.67 21.84 6.08
CA GLU A 239 4.11 21.78 6.26
C GLU A 239 4.66 20.47 5.72
N PHE A 240 5.80 20.50 5.04
CA PHE A 240 6.47 19.33 4.49
C PHE A 240 7.98 19.41 4.70
N ASP A 241 8.48 18.49 5.52
CA ASP A 241 9.91 18.20 5.67
C ASP A 241 10.12 16.74 5.23
N ARG A 242 10.71 16.55 4.06
CA ARG A 242 10.85 15.24 3.39
C ARG A 242 11.39 14.14 4.29
N ASP A 243 12.35 14.46 5.16
CA ASP A 243 13.09 13.47 5.95
C ASP A 243 12.47 13.23 7.34
N HIS A 244 11.51 14.07 7.74
CA HIS A 244 11.03 14.07 9.11
C HIS A 244 9.51 13.98 9.24
N TYR A 245 8.74 14.79 8.50
CA TYR A 245 7.29 14.80 8.64
C TYR A 245 6.56 15.52 7.52
N VAL A 246 5.28 15.26 7.45
CA VAL A 246 4.33 16.09 6.71
C VAL A 246 3.11 16.36 7.58
N SER A 247 2.66 17.61 7.61
CA SER A 247 1.50 18.06 8.36
C SER A 247 0.39 18.49 7.43
N TYR A 248 -0.83 18.15 7.81
CA TYR A 248 -2.03 18.43 7.04
C TYR A 248 -3.08 19.11 7.90
N GLU A 249 -3.90 19.97 7.27
CA GLU A 249 -5.16 20.45 7.81
C GLU A 249 -6.34 19.92 7.01
N ALA A 250 -7.48 19.78 7.66
CA ALA A 250 -8.71 19.32 7.04
C ALA A 250 -9.17 20.28 5.94
N ASN A 251 -9.44 19.75 4.75
CA ASN A 251 -10.17 20.45 3.71
C ASN A 251 -11.66 20.52 4.10
N LYS A 252 -12.09 21.67 4.63
CA LYS A 252 -13.46 21.87 5.12
C LYS A 252 -14.50 21.84 4.00
N ASP A 253 -14.05 22.12 2.78
CA ASP A 253 -14.89 22.13 1.57
C ASP A 253 -14.81 20.80 0.79
N TYR A 254 -14.31 19.73 1.45
CA TYR A 254 -14.22 18.43 0.81
C TYR A 254 -15.60 17.90 0.42
N TRP A 255 -15.79 17.62 -0.85
CA TRP A 255 -17.07 17.30 -1.48
C TRP A 255 -17.75 16.01 -0.96
N LYS A 256 -16.98 15.07 -0.37
CA LYS A 256 -17.54 13.90 0.34
C LYS A 256 -17.83 14.18 1.83
N GLY A 257 -17.66 15.41 2.29
CA GLY A 257 -17.88 15.84 3.67
C GLY A 257 -16.57 16.17 4.40
N ALA A 258 -16.59 17.22 5.21
CA ALA A 258 -15.41 17.69 5.95
C ALA A 258 -14.88 16.60 6.90
N PRO A 259 -13.56 16.36 6.96
CA PRO A 259 -12.95 15.45 7.92
C PRO A 259 -13.24 15.86 9.37
N VAL A 260 -13.45 14.87 10.24
CA VAL A 260 -13.63 15.10 11.69
C VAL A 260 -12.29 15.39 12.38
N ILE A 261 -11.20 14.84 11.84
CA ILE A 261 -9.83 15.10 12.31
C ILE A 261 -9.36 16.40 11.65
N GLU A 262 -9.11 17.42 12.46
CA GLU A 262 -8.76 18.75 11.95
C GLU A 262 -7.30 18.85 11.47
N ARG A 263 -6.41 18.10 12.11
CA ARG A 263 -4.99 18.03 11.76
C ARG A 263 -4.49 16.59 11.75
N LEU A 264 -3.67 16.28 10.78
CA LEU A 264 -3.05 14.98 10.64
C LEU A 264 -1.57 15.19 10.39
N ASN A 265 -0.72 14.58 11.23
CA ASN A 265 0.72 14.63 11.07
C ASN A 265 1.23 13.22 10.77
N ILE A 266 2.00 13.06 9.71
CA ILE A 266 2.77 11.86 9.45
C ILE A 266 4.19 12.15 9.87
N LYS A 267 4.71 11.40 10.85
CA LYS A 267 6.05 11.54 11.41
C LYS A 267 6.92 10.36 10.96
N ILE A 268 8.04 10.65 10.32
CA ILE A 268 9.01 9.64 9.92
C ILE A 268 9.94 9.40 11.10
N VAL A 269 9.96 8.17 11.59
CA VAL A 269 10.74 7.78 12.78
C VAL A 269 11.45 6.45 12.56
N GLU A 270 12.51 6.20 13.30
CA GLU A 270 13.12 4.87 13.32
C GLU A 270 12.19 3.84 14.00
N GLY A 271 12.20 2.58 13.55
CA GLY A 271 11.35 1.53 14.11
C GLY A 271 11.46 1.41 15.64
N SER A 272 12.65 1.54 16.18
CA SER A 272 12.92 1.54 17.63
C SER A 272 12.26 2.68 18.42
N GLN A 273 11.83 3.74 17.74
CA GLN A 273 11.15 4.89 18.36
C GLN A 273 9.63 4.74 18.39
N LEU A 274 9.07 3.81 17.59
CA LEU A 274 7.61 3.60 17.52
C LEU A 274 7.01 3.20 18.87
N TYR A 275 7.64 2.25 19.58
CA TYR A 275 7.18 1.85 20.92
C TYR A 275 7.17 3.03 21.90
N ALA A 276 8.25 3.82 21.95
CA ALA A 276 8.35 4.96 22.83
C ALA A 276 7.32 6.05 22.50
N GLY A 277 7.12 6.32 21.20
CA GLY A 277 6.13 7.29 20.73
C GLY A 277 4.69 6.88 21.02
N LEU A 278 4.35 5.61 20.81
CA LEU A 278 3.03 5.06 21.16
C LEU A 278 2.79 5.10 22.68
N LYS A 279 3.80 4.73 23.47
CA LYS A 279 3.73 4.75 24.94
C LYS A 279 3.56 6.15 25.51
N SER A 280 4.23 7.15 24.93
CA SER A 280 4.13 8.55 25.39
C SER A 280 2.89 9.27 24.88
N GLY A 281 2.21 8.74 23.85
CA GLY A 281 1.13 9.44 23.14
C GLY A 281 1.64 10.51 22.17
N GLU A 282 2.93 10.50 21.84
CA GLU A 282 3.48 11.33 20.75
C GLU A 282 3.11 10.80 19.37
N ILE A 283 2.90 9.50 19.27
CA ILE A 283 2.35 8.78 18.11
C ILE A 283 1.02 8.18 18.56
N ASP A 284 -0.04 8.49 17.84
CA ASP A 284 -1.38 7.99 18.10
C ASP A 284 -1.65 6.67 17.38
N ILE A 285 -1.07 6.50 16.18
CA ILE A 285 -1.29 5.33 15.33
C ILE A 285 -0.07 5.04 14.46
N THR A 286 0.14 3.77 14.20
CA THR A 286 1.05 3.25 13.19
C THR A 286 0.42 2.07 12.48
N GLN A 287 0.92 1.70 11.29
CA GLN A 287 0.37 0.57 10.54
C GLN A 287 1.42 -0.07 9.63
N ASN A 288 1.26 -1.36 9.37
CA ASN A 288 2.29 -2.25 8.85
C ASN A 288 2.79 -1.93 7.42
N THR A 289 2.00 -1.31 6.56
CA THR A 289 2.47 -0.99 5.18
C THR A 289 3.36 0.23 5.10
N MET A 290 3.27 1.14 6.06
CA MET A 290 4.09 2.37 6.11
C MET A 290 5.13 2.34 7.23
N SER A 291 5.03 1.36 8.13
CA SER A 291 5.95 1.22 9.25
C SER A 291 6.13 -0.23 9.66
N THR A 292 7.27 -0.53 10.23
CA THR A 292 7.55 -1.84 10.80
C THR A 292 7.88 -1.67 12.27
N ILE A 293 6.97 -2.11 13.16
CA ILE A 293 7.30 -2.27 14.57
C ILE A 293 8.31 -3.41 14.65
N PRO A 294 9.49 -3.21 15.29
CA PRO A 294 10.43 -4.30 15.50
C PRO A 294 9.78 -5.49 16.22
N LEU A 295 10.09 -6.70 15.79
CA LEU A 295 9.46 -7.91 16.31
C LEU A 295 9.65 -8.07 17.83
N GLU A 296 10.77 -7.61 18.35
CA GLU A 296 11.07 -7.56 19.78
C GLU A 296 10.13 -6.67 20.58
N ASP A 297 9.54 -5.67 19.94
CA ASP A 297 8.63 -4.71 20.58
C ASP A 297 7.14 -5.13 20.52
N TYR A 298 6.79 -6.16 19.75
CA TYR A 298 5.38 -6.59 19.56
C TYR A 298 4.66 -6.83 20.88
N GLU A 299 5.24 -7.60 21.80
CA GLU A 299 4.65 -7.88 23.11
C GLU A 299 4.56 -6.62 23.99
N SER A 300 5.58 -5.76 23.90
CA SER A 300 5.62 -4.51 24.66
C SER A 300 4.57 -3.52 24.17
N VAL A 301 4.38 -3.42 22.84
CA VAL A 301 3.32 -2.59 22.24
C VAL A 301 1.94 -3.15 22.59
N ALA A 302 1.75 -4.47 22.48
CA ALA A 302 0.48 -5.11 22.81
C ALA A 302 0.09 -4.99 24.30
N ALA A 303 1.05 -4.76 25.17
CA ALA A 303 0.83 -4.55 26.60
C ALA A 303 0.53 -3.09 26.99
N LEU A 304 0.58 -2.14 26.05
CA LEU A 304 0.25 -0.75 26.33
C LEU A 304 -1.27 -0.58 26.57
N GLU A 305 -1.65 0.04 27.67
CA GLU A 305 -3.05 0.26 28.03
C GLU A 305 -3.76 1.31 27.13
N ASN A 306 -2.99 2.19 26.51
CA ASN A 306 -3.48 3.27 25.65
C ASN A 306 -3.48 2.91 24.16
N VAL A 307 -3.15 1.68 23.81
CA VAL A 307 -3.03 1.21 22.41
C VAL A 307 -3.90 -0.02 22.20
N GLU A 308 -4.67 -0.04 21.13
CA GLU A 308 -5.36 -1.22 20.63
C GLU A 308 -4.54 -1.81 19.46
N VAL A 309 -4.16 -3.09 19.58
CA VAL A 309 -3.42 -3.80 18.54
C VAL A 309 -4.37 -4.69 17.76
N SER A 310 -4.33 -4.55 16.44
CA SER A 310 -5.07 -5.41 15.51
C SER A 310 -4.09 -6.07 14.56
N TYR A 311 -4.22 -7.38 14.41
CA TYR A 311 -3.42 -8.17 13.48
C TYR A 311 -4.21 -8.39 12.18
N GLY A 312 -3.64 -7.93 11.06
CA GLY A 312 -4.19 -8.18 9.74
C GLY A 312 -3.95 -9.62 9.28
N ALA A 313 -4.71 -10.06 8.29
CA ALA A 313 -4.36 -11.27 7.55
C ALA A 313 -3.05 -11.05 6.80
N PRO A 314 -2.22 -12.11 6.59
CA PRO A 314 -1.00 -11.99 5.81
C PRO A 314 -1.34 -11.67 4.35
N ILE A 315 -0.91 -10.52 3.87
CA ILE A 315 -1.15 -10.05 2.49
C ILE A 315 0.11 -10.02 1.64
N THR A 316 1.29 -10.23 2.26
CA THR A 316 2.58 -10.26 1.58
C THR A 316 3.28 -11.59 1.80
N ASN A 317 4.08 -12.01 0.82
CA ASN A 317 4.88 -13.22 0.89
C ASN A 317 6.37 -12.89 0.97
N GLN A 318 7.07 -13.59 1.86
CA GLN A 318 8.53 -13.67 1.81
C GLN A 318 8.93 -14.90 1.02
N SER A 319 9.70 -14.72 -0.03
CA SER A 319 10.06 -15.78 -0.96
C SER A 319 11.55 -15.79 -1.28
N VAL A 320 12.09 -16.97 -1.47
CA VAL A 320 13.43 -17.16 -2.03
C VAL A 320 13.31 -17.37 -3.53
N PHE A 321 13.78 -16.41 -4.33
CA PHE A 321 13.80 -16.53 -5.78
C PHE A 321 15.03 -17.28 -6.24
N ILE A 322 14.84 -18.42 -6.93
CA ILE A 322 15.92 -19.25 -7.43
C ILE A 322 16.18 -18.93 -8.91
N ASN A 323 17.40 -18.51 -9.23
CA ASN A 323 17.82 -18.32 -10.62
C ASN A 323 17.89 -19.68 -11.35
N THR A 324 16.87 -19.98 -12.14
CA THR A 324 16.74 -21.26 -12.85
C THR A 324 17.77 -21.45 -13.97
N ALA A 325 18.39 -20.38 -14.48
CA ALA A 325 19.51 -20.47 -15.41
C ALA A 325 20.81 -20.90 -14.72
N ARG A 326 20.92 -20.74 -13.42
CA ARG A 326 22.08 -21.16 -12.61
C ARG A 326 21.84 -22.49 -11.91
N ILE A 327 20.63 -22.71 -11.38
CA ILE A 327 20.19 -23.95 -10.73
C ILE A 327 19.16 -24.61 -11.67
N THR A 328 19.65 -25.21 -12.74
CA THR A 328 18.83 -25.73 -13.86
C THR A 328 18.04 -26.99 -13.48
N ASP A 329 18.60 -27.83 -12.60
CA ASP A 329 17.95 -29.09 -12.21
C ASP A 329 16.78 -28.83 -11.22
N ALA A 330 15.60 -29.26 -11.59
CA ALA A 330 14.39 -29.13 -10.77
C ALA A 330 14.50 -29.92 -9.45
N LYS A 331 15.21 -31.08 -9.43
CA LYS A 331 15.40 -31.86 -8.21
C LYS A 331 16.21 -31.08 -7.16
N VAL A 332 17.22 -30.32 -7.61
CA VAL A 332 18.00 -29.47 -6.70
C VAL A 332 17.10 -28.36 -6.11
N ARG A 333 16.27 -27.71 -6.92
CA ARG A 333 15.35 -26.69 -6.42
C ARG A 333 14.29 -27.26 -5.46
N GLN A 334 13.79 -28.47 -5.73
CA GLN A 334 12.90 -29.19 -4.82
C GLN A 334 13.62 -29.56 -3.52
N ALA A 335 14.87 -30.03 -3.61
CA ALA A 335 15.68 -30.32 -2.43
C ALA A 335 15.88 -29.09 -1.56
N MET A 336 16.11 -27.92 -2.15
CA MET A 336 16.22 -26.64 -1.42
C MET A 336 14.94 -26.34 -0.64
N LEU A 337 13.77 -26.61 -1.21
CA LEU A 337 12.48 -26.42 -0.54
C LEU A 337 12.28 -27.42 0.61
N TYR A 338 12.48 -28.74 0.36
CA TYR A 338 12.34 -29.77 1.38
C TYR A 338 13.33 -29.62 2.54
N ALA A 339 14.47 -28.95 2.32
CA ALA A 339 15.50 -28.75 3.32
C ALA A 339 15.18 -27.59 4.28
N VAL A 340 14.15 -26.80 4.04
CA VAL A 340 13.82 -25.61 4.88
C VAL A 340 12.63 -25.92 5.79
N ASP A 341 12.85 -25.86 7.09
CA ASP A 341 11.79 -25.89 8.09
C ASP A 341 11.14 -24.51 8.22
N ARG A 342 10.12 -24.28 7.39
CA ARG A 342 9.39 -23.01 7.34
C ARG A 342 8.56 -22.76 8.59
N SER A 343 8.09 -23.84 9.25
CA SER A 343 7.39 -23.70 10.52
C SER A 343 8.33 -23.23 11.63
N GLN A 344 9.56 -23.72 11.65
CA GLN A 344 10.58 -23.23 12.58
C GLN A 344 10.91 -21.74 12.32
N LEU A 345 11.02 -21.33 11.07
CA LEU A 345 11.23 -19.91 10.71
C LEU A 345 10.07 -19.05 11.21
N LEU A 346 8.83 -19.49 10.98
CA LEU A 346 7.64 -18.80 11.44
C LEU A 346 7.63 -18.61 12.97
N GLU A 347 7.89 -19.68 13.72
CA GLU A 347 7.88 -19.63 15.18
C GLU A 347 9.07 -18.82 15.76
N GLN A 348 10.27 -19.01 15.22
CA GLN A 348 11.45 -18.39 15.79
C GLN A 348 11.67 -16.94 15.39
N LEU A 349 11.33 -16.59 14.15
CA LEU A 349 11.55 -15.24 13.62
C LEU A 349 10.29 -14.37 13.67
N LEU A 350 9.10 -14.95 13.51
CA LEU A 350 7.85 -14.21 13.48
C LEU A 350 6.96 -14.49 14.71
N LYS A 351 7.45 -15.29 15.69
CA LYS A 351 6.69 -15.65 16.90
C LYS A 351 5.28 -16.18 16.58
N GLY A 352 5.13 -16.92 15.48
CA GLY A 352 3.86 -17.46 15.01
C GLY A 352 2.97 -16.45 14.26
N ASN A 353 3.42 -15.21 14.07
CA ASN A 353 2.65 -14.17 13.36
C ASN A 353 2.80 -14.31 11.84
N GLY A 354 2.02 -15.18 11.23
CA GLY A 354 2.03 -15.45 9.80
C GLY A 354 1.54 -16.84 9.46
N GLU A 355 1.79 -17.27 8.24
CA GLU A 355 1.44 -18.62 7.76
C GLU A 355 2.51 -19.16 6.81
N VAL A 356 2.59 -20.49 6.70
CA VAL A 356 3.42 -21.13 5.70
C VAL A 356 2.66 -21.19 4.39
N ALA A 357 3.21 -20.61 3.33
CA ALA A 357 2.62 -20.60 2.00
C ALA A 357 3.50 -21.32 0.97
N ASP A 358 2.88 -22.04 0.02
CA ASP A 358 3.55 -22.70 -1.11
C ASP A 358 3.28 -21.98 -2.46
N GLY A 359 2.70 -20.79 -2.41
CA GLY A 359 2.41 -19.97 -3.57
C GLY A 359 2.49 -18.48 -3.25
N PHE A 360 2.20 -17.66 -4.25
CA PHE A 360 2.18 -16.20 -4.10
C PHE A 360 0.88 -15.67 -3.48
N LEU A 361 -0.15 -16.53 -3.35
CA LEU A 361 -1.43 -16.14 -2.77
C LEU A 361 -1.46 -16.54 -1.30
N SER A 362 -1.71 -15.59 -0.43
CA SER A 362 -1.98 -15.83 0.99
C SER A 362 -3.41 -16.31 1.19
N SER A 363 -3.70 -16.84 2.40
CA SER A 363 -5.06 -17.24 2.78
C SER A 363 -6.08 -16.09 2.77
N ALA A 364 -5.64 -14.84 2.74
CA ALA A 364 -6.48 -13.65 2.60
C ALA A 364 -6.96 -13.42 1.15
N SER A 365 -6.32 -14.04 0.16
CA SER A 365 -6.70 -13.87 -1.23
C SER A 365 -8.00 -14.63 -1.55
N PRO A 366 -8.95 -14.02 -2.27
CA PRO A 366 -10.15 -14.73 -2.76
C PRO A 366 -9.82 -15.84 -3.76
N TYR A 367 -8.61 -15.87 -4.31
CA TYR A 367 -8.11 -16.88 -5.25
C TYR A 367 -7.24 -17.94 -4.57
N PHE A 368 -7.14 -17.92 -3.23
CA PHE A 368 -6.38 -18.91 -2.49
C PHE A 368 -7.08 -20.27 -2.53
N ASP A 369 -6.35 -21.30 -2.96
CA ASP A 369 -6.83 -22.67 -2.95
C ASP A 369 -6.49 -23.36 -1.62
N SER A 370 -7.46 -23.43 -0.72
CA SER A 370 -7.30 -24.05 0.60
C SER A 370 -7.12 -25.58 0.56
N SER A 371 -7.26 -26.21 -0.62
CA SER A 371 -6.97 -27.65 -0.80
C SER A 371 -5.48 -27.95 -0.95
N LEU A 372 -4.67 -26.92 -1.24
CA LEU A 372 -3.21 -27.07 -1.32
C LEU A 372 -2.62 -27.29 0.07
N VAL A 373 -1.88 -28.37 0.20
CA VAL A 373 -1.16 -28.69 1.45
C VAL A 373 0.29 -28.24 1.29
N PRO A 374 0.79 -27.37 2.19
CA PRO A 374 2.17 -26.91 2.13
C PRO A 374 3.17 -28.08 2.15
N VAL A 375 4.22 -27.97 1.34
CA VAL A 375 5.32 -28.96 1.32
C VAL A 375 5.96 -29.02 2.69
N SER A 376 5.94 -30.19 3.32
CA SER A 376 6.53 -30.40 4.63
C SER A 376 8.05 -30.42 4.58
N TYR A 377 8.70 -29.98 5.65
CA TYR A 377 10.13 -30.15 5.87
C TYR A 377 10.49 -31.64 5.85
N ASP A 378 11.41 -32.02 4.97
CA ASP A 378 11.89 -33.40 4.81
C ASP A 378 13.35 -33.39 4.34
N PRO A 379 14.32 -33.28 5.28
CA PRO A 379 15.74 -33.24 4.94
C PRO A 379 16.26 -34.55 4.33
N GLU A 380 15.63 -35.69 4.61
CA GLU A 380 16.06 -36.96 4.01
C GLU A 380 15.64 -37.04 2.54
N LYS A 381 14.45 -36.56 2.22
CA LYS A 381 14.02 -36.40 0.82
C LYS A 381 14.89 -35.40 0.06
N ALA A 382 15.27 -34.30 0.72
CA ALA A 382 16.21 -33.33 0.15
C ALA A 382 17.54 -33.98 -0.23
N LYS A 383 18.14 -34.77 0.68
CA LYS A 383 19.38 -35.53 0.42
C LYS A 383 19.23 -36.53 -0.74
N SER A 384 18.09 -37.23 -0.79
CA SER A 384 17.80 -38.18 -1.88
C SER A 384 17.76 -37.48 -3.24
N LEU A 385 17.03 -36.35 -3.33
CA LEU A 385 16.92 -35.56 -4.56
C LEU A 385 18.28 -35.00 -5.02
N LEU A 386 19.12 -34.57 -4.08
CA LEU A 386 20.48 -34.10 -4.38
C LEU A 386 21.36 -35.23 -4.92
N ALA A 387 21.26 -36.43 -4.32
CA ALA A 387 21.99 -37.62 -4.79
C ALA A 387 21.53 -38.03 -6.21
N GLU A 388 20.22 -38.04 -6.45
CA GLU A 388 19.64 -38.36 -7.76
C GLU A 388 20.02 -37.34 -8.84
N SER A 389 20.18 -36.06 -8.50
CA SER A 389 20.60 -35.00 -9.41
C SER A 389 22.10 -34.98 -9.69
N GLY A 390 22.90 -35.75 -8.91
CA GLY A 390 24.35 -35.67 -8.95
C GLY A 390 24.90 -34.33 -8.48
N TRP A 391 24.23 -33.68 -7.54
CA TRP A 391 24.62 -32.38 -7.00
C TRP A 391 26.06 -32.40 -6.47
N ASP A 392 26.87 -31.48 -6.98
CA ASP A 392 28.24 -31.29 -6.51
C ASP A 392 28.27 -30.47 -5.22
N GLN A 393 28.45 -31.15 -4.08
CA GLN A 393 28.50 -30.53 -2.77
C GLN A 393 29.70 -29.59 -2.55
N SER A 394 30.67 -29.58 -3.46
CA SER A 394 31.77 -28.61 -3.40
C SER A 394 31.37 -27.21 -3.87
N LYS A 395 30.31 -27.12 -4.64
CA LYS A 395 29.76 -25.85 -5.14
C LYS A 395 29.09 -25.06 -4.04
N SER A 396 29.29 -23.74 -4.07
CA SER A 396 28.56 -22.79 -3.24
C SER A 396 27.58 -22.00 -4.07
N ILE A 397 26.39 -21.77 -3.53
CA ILE A 397 25.35 -20.92 -4.12
C ILE A 397 25.50 -19.53 -3.49
N ARG A 398 25.51 -18.50 -4.32
CA ARG A 398 25.43 -17.13 -3.84
C ARG A 398 23.96 -16.83 -3.44
N PHE A 399 23.76 -16.46 -2.18
CA PHE A 399 22.47 -16.13 -1.59
C PHE A 399 22.44 -14.65 -1.25
N CYS A 400 21.80 -13.85 -2.10
CA CYS A 400 21.72 -12.40 -1.98
C CYS A 400 20.52 -12.00 -1.13
N ILE A 401 20.73 -11.09 -0.17
CA ILE A 401 19.73 -10.66 0.79
C ILE A 401 19.78 -9.14 0.92
N ASP A 402 18.61 -8.52 1.03
CA ASP A 402 18.50 -7.12 1.41
C ASP A 402 19.05 -6.88 2.81
N SER A 403 19.93 -5.91 2.93
CA SER A 403 20.53 -5.53 4.21
C SER A 403 19.62 -4.63 5.06
N GLY A 404 18.56 -4.07 4.49
CA GLY A 404 17.66 -3.13 5.15
C GLY A 404 16.72 -3.77 6.18
N ASP A 405 16.53 -5.09 6.14
CA ASP A 405 15.68 -5.82 7.09
C ASP A 405 16.45 -6.93 7.81
N SER A 406 16.62 -6.76 9.14
CA SER A 406 17.30 -7.74 9.99
C SER A 406 16.58 -9.10 10.03
N THR A 407 15.27 -9.14 9.84
CA THR A 407 14.49 -10.39 9.79
C THR A 407 14.87 -11.21 8.57
N PHE A 408 15.08 -10.59 7.42
CA PHE A 408 15.54 -11.25 6.20
C PHE A 408 16.97 -11.79 6.36
N VAL A 409 17.86 -11.03 6.98
CA VAL A 409 19.25 -11.46 7.23
C VAL A 409 19.28 -12.66 8.17
N ASN A 410 18.47 -12.65 9.23
CA ASN A 410 18.34 -13.75 10.17
C ASN A 410 17.73 -14.99 9.49
N ALA A 411 16.66 -14.82 8.71
CA ALA A 411 16.04 -15.90 7.95
C ALA A 411 17.04 -16.56 6.98
N ALA A 412 17.81 -15.75 6.25
CA ALA A 412 18.83 -16.26 5.34
C ALA A 412 19.89 -17.10 6.05
N SER A 413 20.29 -16.69 7.25
CA SER A 413 21.27 -17.42 8.07
C SER A 413 20.74 -18.80 8.50
N VAL A 414 19.48 -18.88 8.93
CA VAL A 414 18.82 -20.14 9.28
C VAL A 414 18.66 -21.03 8.05
N ILE A 415 18.17 -20.49 6.93
CA ILE A 415 18.00 -21.21 5.67
C ILE A 415 19.34 -21.77 5.18
N ALA A 416 20.40 -20.96 5.19
CA ALA A 416 21.74 -21.41 4.78
C ALA A 416 22.26 -22.54 5.65
N ALA A 417 22.02 -22.49 6.96
CA ALA A 417 22.39 -23.58 7.89
C ALA A 417 21.61 -24.87 7.60
N GLN A 418 20.31 -24.78 7.33
CA GLN A 418 19.47 -25.93 6.97
C GLN A 418 19.86 -26.52 5.60
N TRP A 419 20.19 -25.69 4.62
CA TRP A 419 20.75 -26.14 3.34
C TRP A 419 22.10 -26.86 3.53
N ALA A 420 22.97 -26.32 4.37
CA ALA A 420 24.27 -26.95 4.66
C ALA A 420 24.11 -28.35 5.29
N ALA A 421 23.09 -28.56 6.13
CA ALA A 421 22.80 -29.85 6.75
C ALA A 421 22.42 -30.96 5.74
N VAL A 422 21.99 -30.60 4.53
CA VAL A 422 21.68 -31.54 3.45
C VAL A 422 22.74 -31.55 2.34
N GLY A 423 23.81 -30.75 2.46
CA GLY A 423 24.92 -30.71 1.49
C GLY A 423 24.84 -29.60 0.45
N ILE A 424 24.03 -28.56 0.67
CA ILE A 424 23.99 -27.36 -0.16
C ILE A 424 24.72 -26.24 0.59
N LYS A 425 25.83 -25.75 0.04
CA LYS A 425 26.56 -24.62 0.61
C LYS A 425 25.99 -23.31 0.04
N ALA A 426 25.69 -22.37 0.91
CA ALA A 426 25.27 -21.03 0.54
C ALA A 426 26.24 -19.97 1.08
N ASP A 427 26.59 -19.02 0.23
CA ASP A 427 27.39 -17.84 0.55
C ASP A 427 26.44 -16.64 0.61
N ILE A 428 26.16 -16.17 1.83
CA ILE A 428 25.23 -15.05 2.07
C ILE A 428 25.93 -13.75 1.71
N GLN A 429 25.31 -12.98 0.82
CA GLN A 429 25.76 -11.66 0.42
C GLN A 429 24.65 -10.65 0.70
N THR A 430 24.88 -9.79 1.68
CA THR A 430 23.98 -8.66 1.97
C THR A 430 24.25 -7.52 1.03
N MET A 431 23.20 -6.90 0.51
CA MET A 431 23.26 -5.75 -0.40
C MET A 431 22.03 -4.87 -0.18
N ASP A 432 22.17 -3.60 -0.49
CA ASP A 432 21.06 -2.67 -0.60
C ASP A 432 20.39 -2.89 -1.96
N ILE A 433 19.15 -3.38 -1.97
CA ILE A 433 18.41 -3.71 -3.20
C ILE A 433 17.81 -2.45 -3.87
N ILE A 434 17.76 -1.34 -3.15
CA ILE A 434 17.15 -0.07 -3.63
C ILE A 434 18.15 0.77 -4.44
N ARG A 435 19.34 0.25 -4.74
CA ARG A 435 20.35 0.94 -5.56
C ARG A 435 20.52 0.32 -6.93
#